data_fa1ebaae7ad2590a75fa0ebd06a1b8c7
#
_entry.id   fa1ebaae7ad2590a75fa0ebd06a1b8c7
#
_cell.length_a   1.000
_cell.length_b   1.000
_cell.length_c   1.000
_cell.angle_alpha   90.00
_cell.angle_beta   90.00
_cell.angle_gamma   90.00
#
_symmetry.space_group_name_H-M   'P 1'
#
loop_
_entity.id
_entity.type
_entity.pdbx_description
1 polymer ?
#
loop_
_entity_poly.entity_id
_entity_poly.type
_entity_poly.pdbx_seq_one_letter_code
_entity_poly.pdbx_strand_id
1 'polypeptide(L)'
;LLGALGTPWPESLYLMGFSQGGHATLAVQRALEKLEDPRFRVAASAPVAGPFNLRDISFPQALTGQTDSHVYYLAYLASAYAAVYKQPIDSLLAKPYADTVPVLFDGDHESDIISAALPENPRELFVPEFLAACDNGTAHWFLDALAENSIRDWTPKAPVKIYFGENDVDVLPEEARRAEREMRARGADVMA
;
A
#
# COMPACT_ATOMS: atom_id res chain seq x y z
N LEU A 1 17.51 19.15 -4.98
CA LEU A 1 18.15 18.47 -6.12
C LEU A 1 17.97 19.27 -7.41
N LEU A 2 16.74 19.64 -7.81
CA LEU A 2 16.46 20.40 -9.06
C LEU A 2 17.23 21.73 -9.09
N GLY A 3 17.23 22.51 -8.00
CA GLY A 3 17.98 23.76 -7.90
C GLY A 3 19.49 23.57 -8.06
N ALA A 4 20.06 22.48 -7.54
CA ALA A 4 21.47 22.14 -7.70
C ALA A 4 21.84 21.76 -9.15
N LEU A 5 20.87 21.30 -9.93
CA LEU A 5 21.02 20.97 -11.34
C LEU A 5 20.73 22.15 -12.28
N GLY A 6 20.39 23.32 -11.74
CA GLY A 6 19.98 24.48 -12.53
C GLY A 6 18.64 24.31 -13.25
N THR A 7 17.85 23.28 -12.88
CA THR A 7 16.55 23.02 -13.48
C THR A 7 15.49 23.89 -12.82
N PRO A 8 14.70 24.68 -13.57
CA PRO A 8 13.63 25.47 -12.97
C PRO A 8 12.60 24.56 -12.32
N TRP A 9 12.01 25.03 -11.22
CA TRP A 9 10.92 24.31 -10.56
C TRP A 9 9.69 24.27 -11.48
N PRO A 10 9.03 23.13 -11.67
CA PRO A 10 7.85 23.04 -12.52
C PRO A 10 6.68 23.82 -11.91
N GLU A 11 5.85 24.44 -12.75
CA GLU A 11 4.65 25.17 -12.31
C GLU A 11 3.59 24.24 -11.72
N SER A 12 3.62 22.95 -12.13
CA SER A 12 2.70 21.92 -11.65
C SER A 12 3.30 20.53 -11.81
N LEU A 13 2.81 19.62 -10.97
CA LEU A 13 3.22 18.22 -10.92
C LEU A 13 2.15 17.31 -11.53
N TYR A 14 2.57 16.36 -12.34
CA TYR A 14 1.77 15.22 -12.76
C TYR A 14 2.31 13.97 -12.08
N LEU A 15 1.44 13.24 -11.40
CA LEU A 15 1.84 12.08 -10.61
C LEU A 15 1.35 10.80 -11.30
N MET A 16 2.23 9.81 -11.39
CA MET A 16 1.90 8.50 -11.96
C MET A 16 2.75 7.42 -11.28
N GLY A 17 2.17 6.24 -11.10
CA GLY A 17 2.87 5.08 -10.57
C GLY A 17 2.07 3.81 -10.79
N PHE A 18 2.75 2.66 -10.79
CA PHE A 18 2.17 1.34 -11.00
C PHE A 18 2.26 0.50 -9.73
N SER A 19 1.24 -0.31 -9.45
CA SER A 19 1.17 -1.23 -8.31
C SER A 19 1.36 -0.46 -6.98
N GLN A 20 2.35 -0.78 -6.16
CA GLN A 20 2.75 0.00 -4.99
C GLN A 20 2.96 1.49 -5.34
N GLY A 21 3.52 1.78 -6.52
CA GLY A 21 3.65 3.15 -7.04
C GLY A 21 2.32 3.83 -7.32
N GLY A 22 1.28 3.08 -7.68
CA GLY A 22 -0.10 3.57 -7.80
C GLY A 22 -0.66 4.04 -6.45
N HIS A 23 -0.47 3.25 -5.40
CA HIS A 23 -0.78 3.65 -4.03
C HIS A 23 0.02 4.89 -3.62
N ALA A 24 1.34 4.89 -3.83
CA ALA A 24 2.22 6.02 -3.52
C ALA A 24 1.79 7.29 -4.26
N THR A 25 1.31 7.19 -5.51
CA THR A 25 0.79 8.32 -6.30
C THR A 25 -0.32 9.07 -5.55
N LEU A 26 -1.33 8.36 -5.06
CA LEU A 26 -2.42 9.01 -4.32
C LEU A 26 -1.99 9.45 -2.91
N ALA A 27 -1.12 8.70 -2.24
CA ALA A 27 -0.58 9.08 -0.94
C ALA A 27 0.23 10.40 -1.04
N VAL A 28 1.05 10.54 -2.08
CA VAL A 28 1.83 11.76 -2.36
C VAL A 28 0.89 12.91 -2.71
N GLN A 29 -0.10 12.71 -3.59
CA GLN A 29 -1.07 13.76 -3.91
C GLN A 29 -1.77 14.26 -2.63
N ARG A 30 -2.29 13.34 -1.80
CA ARG A 30 -2.92 13.68 -0.52
C ARG A 30 -2.01 14.50 0.39
N ALA A 31 -0.74 14.12 0.48
CA ALA A 31 0.24 14.81 1.30
C ALA A 31 0.55 16.22 0.77
N LEU A 32 0.75 16.37 -0.54
CA LEU A 32 1.04 17.65 -1.18
C LEU A 32 -0.15 18.61 -1.10
N GLU A 33 -1.37 18.11 -1.31
CA GLU A 33 -2.59 18.92 -1.19
C GLU A 33 -2.84 19.37 0.26
N LYS A 34 -2.46 18.55 1.24
CA LYS A 34 -2.53 18.91 2.66
C LYS A 34 -1.46 19.93 3.07
N LEU A 35 -0.29 19.90 2.42
CA LEU A 35 0.80 20.84 2.67
C LEU A 35 0.41 22.28 2.25
N GLU A 36 -0.46 22.43 1.25
CA GLU A 36 -0.92 23.72 0.69
C GLU A 36 0.21 24.64 0.23
N ASP A 37 1.37 24.08 -0.12
CA ASP A 37 2.51 24.83 -0.65
C ASP A 37 2.35 25.00 -2.17
N PRO A 38 2.26 26.27 -2.68
CA PRO A 38 2.03 26.51 -4.10
C PRO A 38 3.14 25.99 -5.01
N ARG A 39 4.33 25.72 -4.47
CA ARG A 39 5.44 25.11 -5.21
C ARG A 39 5.17 23.65 -5.59
N PHE A 40 4.24 22.98 -4.92
CA PHE A 40 3.91 21.56 -5.12
C PHE A 40 2.49 21.36 -5.64
N ARG A 41 2.04 22.24 -6.52
CA ARG A 41 0.70 22.13 -7.11
C ARG A 41 0.59 20.89 -7.98
N VAL A 42 -0.25 19.96 -7.59
CA VAL A 42 -0.62 18.79 -8.42
C VAL A 42 -1.61 19.23 -9.48
N ALA A 43 -1.33 18.93 -10.74
CA ALA A 43 -2.22 19.21 -11.86
C ALA A 43 -3.18 18.05 -12.15
N ALA A 44 -2.67 16.82 -12.08
CA ALA A 44 -3.44 15.59 -12.20
C ALA A 44 -2.64 14.39 -11.70
N SER A 45 -3.35 13.29 -11.39
CA SER A 45 -2.72 12.01 -11.05
C SER A 45 -3.30 10.85 -11.87
N ALA A 46 -2.43 9.90 -12.21
CA ALA A 46 -2.75 8.70 -12.97
C ALA A 46 -2.22 7.44 -12.27
N PRO A 47 -2.77 7.04 -11.12
CA PRO A 47 -2.37 5.80 -10.46
C PRO A 47 -2.81 4.58 -11.29
N VAL A 48 -1.94 3.57 -11.38
CA VAL A 48 -2.18 2.35 -12.13
C VAL A 48 -2.10 1.15 -11.20
N ALA A 49 -3.17 0.35 -11.14
CA ALA A 49 -3.27 -0.88 -10.36
C ALA A 49 -2.76 -0.73 -8.90
N GLY A 50 -3.19 0.35 -8.22
CA GLY A 50 -2.77 0.63 -6.85
C GLY A 50 -3.66 -0.03 -5.81
N PRO A 51 -3.09 -0.62 -4.74
CA PRO A 51 -3.86 -1.09 -3.58
C PRO A 51 -4.24 0.10 -2.70
N PHE A 52 -5.45 0.64 -2.85
CA PHE A 52 -5.89 1.87 -2.17
C PHE A 52 -6.58 1.60 -0.84
N ASN A 53 -7.10 0.40 -0.63
CA ASN A 53 -7.82 0.01 0.56
C ASN A 53 -7.14 -1.17 1.26
N LEU A 54 -5.99 -0.89 1.86
CA LEU A 54 -5.09 -1.91 2.41
C LEU A 54 -5.77 -2.81 3.44
N ARG A 55 -6.56 -2.20 4.35
CA ARG A 55 -7.18 -2.95 5.45
C ARG A 55 -8.32 -3.85 5.00
N ASP A 56 -9.23 -3.32 4.16
CA ASP A 56 -10.52 -3.97 3.93
C ASP A 56 -10.56 -4.75 2.60
N ILE A 57 -9.59 -4.55 1.70
CA ILE A 57 -9.51 -5.26 0.41
C ILE A 57 -8.17 -5.97 0.26
N SER A 58 -7.05 -5.22 0.18
CA SER A 58 -5.75 -5.81 -0.17
C SER A 58 -5.29 -6.86 0.84
N PHE A 59 -5.32 -6.55 2.13
CA PHE A 59 -4.84 -7.46 3.18
C PHE A 59 -5.68 -8.74 3.29
N PRO A 60 -7.04 -8.68 3.37
CA PRO A 60 -7.86 -9.89 3.36
C PRO A 60 -7.66 -10.73 2.10
N GLN A 61 -7.54 -10.10 0.93
CA GLN A 61 -7.25 -10.79 -0.33
C GLN A 61 -5.92 -11.53 -0.27
N ALA A 62 -4.85 -10.87 0.17
CA ALA A 62 -3.53 -11.47 0.26
C ALA A 62 -3.48 -12.65 1.25
N LEU A 63 -4.28 -12.62 2.33
CA LEU A 63 -4.41 -13.75 3.26
C LEU A 63 -5.07 -15.00 2.65
N THR A 64 -5.71 -14.89 1.47
CA THR A 64 -6.30 -16.06 0.78
C THR A 64 -5.24 -16.93 0.09
N GLY A 65 -4.06 -16.37 -0.22
CA GLY A 65 -2.99 -17.10 -0.90
C GLY A 65 -3.30 -17.50 -2.33
N GLN A 66 -4.11 -16.72 -3.05
CA GLN A 66 -4.47 -17.04 -4.44
C GLN A 66 -3.30 -16.93 -5.42
N THR A 67 -2.28 -16.16 -5.07
CA THR A 67 -1.04 -16.04 -5.85
C THR A 67 0.17 -16.18 -4.94
N ASP A 68 1.29 -16.69 -5.47
CA ASP A 68 2.55 -16.87 -4.73
C ASP A 68 3.13 -15.53 -4.26
N SER A 69 2.82 -14.44 -4.97
CA SER A 69 3.22 -13.08 -4.60
C SER A 69 2.60 -12.55 -3.32
N HIS A 70 1.44 -13.08 -2.90
CA HIS A 70 0.73 -12.58 -1.71
C HIS A 70 1.57 -12.72 -0.44
N VAL A 71 2.23 -13.86 -0.23
CA VAL A 71 3.07 -14.07 0.97
C VAL A 71 4.24 -13.10 0.97
N TYR A 72 4.88 -12.91 -0.19
CA TYR A 72 5.98 -11.95 -0.35
C TYR A 72 5.54 -10.53 0.04
N TYR A 73 4.41 -10.06 -0.49
CA TYR A 73 3.90 -8.72 -0.18
C TYR A 73 3.52 -8.56 1.29
N LEU A 74 2.92 -9.59 1.90
CA LEU A 74 2.59 -9.57 3.33
C LEU A 74 3.83 -9.51 4.21
N ALA A 75 4.87 -10.30 3.90
CA ALA A 75 6.14 -10.30 4.64
C ALA A 75 6.84 -8.93 4.51
N TYR A 76 6.91 -8.39 3.29
CA TYR A 76 7.46 -7.05 3.04
C TYR A 76 6.74 -5.97 3.84
N LEU A 77 5.41 -5.96 3.75
CA LEU A 77 4.57 -4.98 4.44
C LEU A 77 4.69 -5.09 5.97
N ALA A 78 4.72 -6.32 6.50
CA ALA A 78 4.91 -6.57 7.93
C ALA A 78 6.26 -6.04 8.42
N SER A 79 7.35 -6.31 7.69
CA SER A 79 8.69 -5.82 8.02
C SER A 79 8.74 -4.28 7.98
N ALA A 80 8.26 -3.67 6.90
CA ALA A 80 8.27 -2.24 6.72
C ALA A 80 7.45 -1.51 7.81
N TYR A 81 6.24 -2.01 8.12
CA TYR A 81 5.37 -1.39 9.12
C TYR A 81 5.89 -1.60 10.54
N ALA A 82 6.44 -2.77 10.88
CA ALA A 82 7.09 -2.98 12.18
C ALA A 82 8.20 -1.95 12.42
N ALA A 83 9.02 -1.69 11.40
CA ALA A 83 10.09 -0.70 11.48
C ALA A 83 9.55 0.75 11.59
N VAL A 84 8.61 1.14 10.74
CA VAL A 84 8.05 2.52 10.69
C VAL A 84 7.26 2.83 11.97
N TYR A 85 6.40 1.92 12.41
CA TYR A 85 5.56 2.09 13.60
C TYR A 85 6.27 1.71 14.91
N LYS A 86 7.54 1.28 14.84
CA LYS A 86 8.37 0.87 15.99
C LYS A 86 7.69 -0.19 16.85
N GLN A 87 7.07 -1.16 16.20
CA GLN A 87 6.39 -2.28 16.84
C GLN A 87 7.25 -3.54 16.77
N PRO A 88 7.22 -4.41 17.80
CA PRO A 88 7.95 -5.66 17.77
C PRO A 88 7.37 -6.58 16.70
N ILE A 89 8.21 -7.04 15.78
CA ILE A 89 7.78 -7.85 14.65
C ILE A 89 7.26 -9.22 15.07
N ASP A 90 7.75 -9.76 16.20
CA ASP A 90 7.31 -11.02 16.79
C ASP A 90 5.91 -10.95 17.44
N SER A 91 5.36 -9.75 17.61
CA SER A 91 3.94 -9.57 17.92
C SER A 91 3.03 -9.80 16.72
N LEU A 92 3.59 -9.86 15.51
CA LEU A 92 2.89 -10.00 14.26
C LEU A 92 3.25 -11.29 13.52
N LEU A 93 4.55 -11.54 13.33
CA LEU A 93 5.05 -12.70 12.59
C LEU A 93 5.40 -13.86 13.49
N ALA A 94 5.02 -15.07 13.07
CA ALA A 94 5.39 -16.31 13.74
C ALA A 94 6.89 -16.64 13.53
N LYS A 95 7.48 -17.42 14.45
CA LYS A 95 8.82 -17.98 14.19
C LYS A 95 8.72 -19.14 13.17
N PRO A 96 9.73 -19.28 12.27
CA PRO A 96 11.00 -18.54 12.24
C PRO A 96 10.92 -17.18 11.53
N TYR A 97 9.79 -16.78 10.94
CA TYR A 97 9.66 -15.62 10.06
C TYR A 97 9.95 -14.29 10.76
N ALA A 98 9.60 -14.16 12.04
CA ALA A 98 9.95 -12.97 12.83
C ALA A 98 11.46 -12.70 12.89
N ASP A 99 12.26 -13.76 12.84
CA ASP A 99 13.72 -13.66 12.88
C ASP A 99 14.33 -13.47 11.48
N THR A 100 13.72 -14.05 10.43
CA THR A 100 14.29 -14.10 9.08
C THR A 100 13.81 -12.96 8.17
N VAL A 101 12.53 -12.59 8.22
CA VAL A 101 11.96 -11.57 7.34
C VAL A 101 12.68 -10.22 7.40
N PRO A 102 13.05 -9.67 8.57
CA PRO A 102 13.78 -8.39 8.62
C PRO A 102 15.16 -8.43 7.95
N VAL A 103 15.77 -9.61 7.86
CA VAL A 103 17.08 -9.79 7.24
C VAL A 103 16.96 -10.00 5.73
N LEU A 104 15.89 -10.66 5.28
CA LEU A 104 15.65 -10.94 3.87
C LEU A 104 15.32 -9.68 3.05
N PHE A 105 14.65 -8.70 3.64
CA PHE A 105 14.27 -7.45 2.99
C PHE A 105 15.30 -6.34 3.19
N ASP A 106 16.59 -6.66 3.05
CA ASP A 106 17.72 -5.72 3.20
C ASP A 106 18.10 -4.96 1.91
N GLY A 107 17.51 -5.35 0.78
CA GLY A 107 17.77 -4.77 -0.54
C GLY A 107 18.87 -5.49 -1.33
N ASP A 108 19.52 -6.50 -0.75
CA ASP A 108 20.59 -7.28 -1.39
C ASP A 108 20.14 -8.69 -1.82
N HIS A 109 19.04 -9.20 -1.22
CA HIS A 109 18.47 -10.50 -1.58
C HIS A 109 17.54 -10.40 -2.79
N GLU A 110 17.69 -11.33 -3.73
CA GLU A 110 16.78 -11.45 -4.88
C GLU A 110 15.41 -12.01 -4.45
N SER A 111 14.37 -11.67 -5.21
CA SER A 111 12.97 -12.00 -4.85
C SER A 111 12.68 -13.51 -4.78
N ASP A 112 13.38 -14.34 -5.57
CA ASP A 112 13.27 -15.79 -5.54
C ASP A 112 13.84 -16.39 -4.25
N ILE A 113 14.96 -15.85 -3.76
CA ILE A 113 15.56 -16.24 -2.47
C ILE A 113 14.61 -15.90 -1.32
N ILE A 114 14.04 -14.69 -1.35
CA ILE A 114 13.07 -14.27 -0.35
C ILE A 114 11.84 -15.18 -0.38
N SER A 115 11.26 -15.40 -1.55
CA SER A 115 10.04 -16.23 -1.70
C SER A 115 10.26 -17.67 -1.24
N ALA A 116 11.44 -18.26 -1.53
CA ALA A 116 11.78 -19.62 -1.10
C ALA A 116 11.91 -19.77 0.45
N ALA A 117 12.14 -18.68 1.16
CA ALA A 117 12.24 -18.65 2.61
C ALA A 117 10.89 -18.39 3.33
N LEU A 118 9.82 -18.12 2.57
CA LEU A 118 8.49 -17.83 3.10
C LEU A 118 7.57 -19.07 3.01
N PRO A 119 6.49 -19.14 3.82
CA PRO A 119 5.55 -20.25 3.76
C PRO A 119 4.68 -20.20 2.50
N GLU A 120 4.17 -21.34 2.06
CA GLU A 120 3.19 -21.38 0.95
C GLU A 120 1.83 -20.79 1.37
N ASN A 121 1.41 -21.04 2.61
CA ASN A 121 0.17 -20.51 3.15
C ASN A 121 0.43 -19.18 3.87
N PRO A 122 -0.15 -18.05 3.40
CA PRO A 122 0.05 -16.74 4.02
C PRO A 122 -0.27 -16.66 5.51
N ARG A 123 -1.23 -17.47 5.97
CA ARG A 123 -1.62 -17.45 7.39
C ARG A 123 -0.55 -18.03 8.30
N GLU A 124 0.34 -18.89 7.79
CA GLU A 124 1.47 -19.43 8.58
C GLU A 124 2.55 -18.39 8.86
N LEU A 125 2.54 -17.28 8.12
CA LEU A 125 3.44 -16.16 8.37
C LEU A 125 3.17 -15.45 9.70
N PHE A 126 1.93 -15.49 10.19
CA PHE A 126 1.44 -14.68 11.31
C PHE A 126 1.25 -15.48 12.59
N VAL A 127 1.38 -14.80 13.74
CA VAL A 127 1.07 -15.40 15.04
C VAL A 127 -0.44 -15.66 15.18
N PRO A 128 -0.85 -16.72 15.91
CA PRO A 128 -2.27 -17.06 16.10
C PRO A 128 -3.10 -15.92 16.71
N GLU A 129 -2.51 -15.16 17.60
CA GLU A 129 -3.15 -14.03 18.29
C GLU A 129 -3.55 -12.91 17.31
N PHE A 130 -2.67 -12.63 16.34
CA PHE A 130 -2.98 -11.66 15.28
C PHE A 130 -4.07 -12.18 14.34
N LEU A 131 -4.00 -13.44 13.93
CA LEU A 131 -5.03 -14.05 13.10
C LEU A 131 -6.39 -14.05 13.79
N ALA A 132 -6.42 -14.33 15.10
CA ALA A 132 -7.64 -14.23 15.89
C ALA A 132 -8.17 -12.79 15.96
N ALA A 133 -7.29 -11.79 16.03
CA ALA A 133 -7.69 -10.38 15.95
C ALA A 133 -8.32 -10.03 14.61
N CYS A 134 -7.78 -10.53 13.49
CA CYS A 134 -8.36 -10.37 12.17
C CYS A 134 -9.76 -11.01 12.08
N ASP A 135 -9.88 -12.25 12.52
CA ASP A 135 -11.13 -13.02 12.40
C ASP A 135 -12.25 -12.46 13.31
N ASN A 136 -11.91 -11.91 14.48
CA ASN A 136 -12.87 -11.36 15.44
C ASN A 136 -13.06 -9.84 15.33
N GLY A 137 -12.32 -9.16 14.46
CA GLY A 137 -12.38 -7.70 14.30
C GLY A 137 -11.88 -6.93 15.53
N THR A 138 -10.98 -7.54 16.34
CA THR A 138 -10.41 -6.86 17.50
C THR A 138 -9.23 -5.96 17.10
N ALA A 139 -8.93 -4.96 17.93
CA ALA A 139 -7.86 -4.01 17.64
C ALA A 139 -6.48 -4.69 17.62
N HIS A 140 -5.69 -4.31 16.62
CA HIS A 140 -4.28 -4.69 16.53
C HIS A 140 -3.53 -3.59 15.76
N TRP A 141 -2.34 -3.23 16.24
CA TRP A 141 -1.54 -2.13 15.68
C TRP A 141 -1.34 -2.21 14.16
N PHE A 142 -1.14 -3.42 13.63
CA PHE A 142 -0.92 -3.61 12.19
C PHE A 142 -2.20 -3.33 11.39
N LEU A 143 -3.37 -3.77 11.88
CA LEU A 143 -4.66 -3.45 11.25
C LEU A 143 -4.95 -1.95 11.28
N ASP A 144 -4.56 -1.27 12.35
CA ASP A 144 -4.70 0.18 12.48
C ASP A 144 -3.75 0.90 11.52
N ALA A 145 -2.50 0.42 11.38
CA ALA A 145 -1.55 0.92 10.41
C ALA A 145 -2.02 0.73 8.95
N LEU A 146 -2.61 -0.42 8.62
CA LEU A 146 -3.23 -0.65 7.31
C LEU A 146 -4.39 0.32 7.06
N ALA A 147 -5.21 0.60 8.07
CA ALA A 147 -6.31 1.55 7.97
C ALA A 147 -5.81 2.99 7.74
N GLU A 148 -4.80 3.42 8.50
CA GLU A 148 -4.18 4.74 8.38
C GLU A 148 -3.59 4.97 6.99
N ASN A 149 -2.95 3.95 6.42
CA ASN A 149 -2.33 4.00 5.10
C ASN A 149 -3.32 3.74 3.95
N SER A 150 -4.54 3.34 4.21
CA SER A 150 -5.58 3.25 3.18
C SER A 150 -5.90 4.65 2.63
N ILE A 151 -6.04 4.74 1.31
CA ILE A 151 -6.34 6.01 0.62
C ILE A 151 -7.85 6.19 0.56
N ARG A 152 -8.42 6.53 1.69
CA ARG A 152 -9.85 6.82 1.85
C ARG A 152 -10.01 8.08 2.73
N ASP A 153 -11.23 8.55 2.91
CA ASP A 153 -11.58 9.71 3.75
C ASP A 153 -10.86 11.02 3.32
N TRP A 154 -10.52 11.10 2.03
CA TRP A 154 -9.88 12.25 1.42
C TRP A 154 -10.58 12.59 0.10
N THR A 155 -10.69 13.88 -0.19
CA THR A 155 -11.25 14.41 -1.43
C THR A 155 -10.13 15.04 -2.23
N PRO A 156 -9.64 14.40 -3.32
CA PRO A 156 -8.65 15.01 -4.22
C PRO A 156 -9.10 16.39 -4.72
N LYS A 157 -8.21 17.38 -4.65
CA LYS A 157 -8.42 18.71 -5.25
C LYS A 157 -8.11 18.69 -6.76
N ALA A 158 -7.07 17.95 -7.15
CA ALA A 158 -6.71 17.76 -8.56
C ALA A 158 -7.38 16.51 -9.15
N PRO A 159 -7.67 16.50 -10.48
CA PRO A 159 -8.27 15.35 -11.14
C PRO A 159 -7.45 14.07 -10.97
N VAL A 160 -8.13 12.94 -10.82
CA VAL A 160 -7.53 11.61 -10.73
C VAL A 160 -8.12 10.70 -11.79
N LYS A 161 -7.27 10.03 -12.58
CA LYS A 161 -7.69 8.96 -13.48
C LYS A 161 -7.01 7.66 -13.09
N ILE A 162 -7.79 6.74 -12.51
CA ILE A 162 -7.31 5.44 -12.05
C ILE A 162 -7.32 4.46 -13.22
N TYR A 163 -6.22 3.75 -13.42
CA TYR A 163 -6.13 2.67 -14.39
C TYR A 163 -5.98 1.33 -13.65
N PHE A 164 -6.63 0.28 -14.14
CA PHE A 164 -6.57 -1.05 -13.55
C PHE A 164 -6.84 -2.13 -14.59
N GLY A 165 -6.42 -3.37 -14.31
CA GLY A 165 -6.72 -4.54 -15.12
C GLY A 165 -8.02 -5.19 -14.63
N GLU A 166 -8.96 -5.49 -15.54
CA GLU A 166 -10.22 -6.16 -15.19
C GLU A 166 -10.02 -7.59 -14.63
N ASN A 167 -8.91 -8.22 -14.98
CA ASN A 167 -8.56 -9.58 -14.57
C ASN A 167 -7.33 -9.60 -13.63
N ASP A 168 -7.02 -8.47 -12.99
CA ASP A 168 -5.93 -8.40 -12.03
C ASP A 168 -6.29 -9.22 -10.78
N VAL A 169 -5.42 -10.15 -10.42
CA VAL A 169 -5.61 -11.06 -9.27
C VAL A 169 -4.74 -10.67 -8.07
N ASP A 170 -3.73 -9.83 -8.27
CA ASP A 170 -2.86 -9.31 -7.22
C ASP A 170 -3.45 -8.03 -6.60
N VAL A 171 -3.88 -7.09 -7.44
CA VAL A 171 -4.58 -5.88 -7.03
C VAL A 171 -5.98 -5.87 -7.64
N LEU A 172 -6.95 -6.30 -6.88
CA LEU A 172 -8.31 -6.49 -7.37
C LEU A 172 -8.90 -5.23 -8.01
N PRO A 173 -9.66 -5.36 -9.13
CA PRO A 173 -10.38 -4.24 -9.74
C PRO A 173 -11.26 -3.44 -8.77
N GLU A 174 -11.72 -4.08 -7.70
CA GLU A 174 -12.52 -3.45 -6.64
C GLU A 174 -11.78 -2.33 -5.90
N GLU A 175 -10.44 -2.38 -5.83
CA GLU A 175 -9.62 -1.30 -5.28
C GLU A 175 -9.87 0.02 -6.02
N ALA A 176 -9.78 -0.01 -7.36
CA ALA A 176 -10.01 1.15 -8.21
C ALA A 176 -11.47 1.62 -8.17
N ARG A 177 -12.40 0.67 -8.32
CA ARG A 177 -13.85 0.96 -8.34
C ARG A 177 -14.33 1.55 -7.03
N ARG A 178 -13.85 1.03 -5.89
CA ARG A 178 -14.20 1.56 -4.57
C ARG A 178 -13.59 2.94 -4.34
N ALA A 179 -12.31 3.13 -4.68
CA ALA A 179 -11.66 4.44 -4.58
C ALA A 179 -12.42 5.49 -5.40
N GLU A 180 -12.79 5.20 -6.66
CA GLU A 180 -13.60 6.08 -7.50
C GLU A 180 -14.92 6.43 -6.81
N ARG A 181 -15.70 5.42 -6.41
CA ARG A 181 -17.02 5.65 -5.78
C ARG A 181 -16.92 6.54 -4.55
N GLU A 182 -15.98 6.24 -3.66
CA GLU A 182 -15.84 6.94 -2.39
C GLU A 182 -15.37 8.40 -2.59
N MET A 183 -14.40 8.64 -3.49
CA MET A 183 -13.91 9.98 -3.78
C MET A 183 -14.96 10.82 -4.52
N ARG A 184 -15.65 10.24 -5.51
CA ARG A 184 -16.76 10.93 -6.22
C ARG A 184 -17.93 11.27 -5.32
N ALA A 185 -18.27 10.40 -4.36
CA ALA A 185 -19.31 10.68 -3.37
C ALA A 185 -18.98 11.91 -2.50
N ARG A 186 -17.69 12.26 -2.38
CA ARG A 186 -17.22 13.48 -1.69
C ARG A 186 -17.04 14.68 -2.63
N GLY A 187 -17.41 14.55 -3.91
CA GLY A 187 -17.35 15.64 -4.90
C GLY A 187 -16.03 15.76 -5.66
N ALA A 188 -15.14 14.77 -5.59
CA ALA A 188 -13.90 14.78 -6.35
C ALA A 188 -14.12 14.46 -7.84
N ASP A 189 -13.25 15.02 -8.71
CA ASP A 189 -13.14 14.66 -10.12
C ASP A 189 -12.25 13.41 -10.24
N VAL A 190 -12.88 12.25 -10.20
CA VAL A 190 -12.21 10.94 -10.26
C VAL A 190 -12.89 10.04 -11.27
N MET A 191 -12.09 9.30 -12.04
CA MET A 191 -12.53 8.31 -13.01
C MET A 191 -11.66 7.04 -12.89
N ALA A 192 -12.28 5.85 -12.93
CA ALA A 192 -11.61 4.56 -13.01
C ALA A 192 -12.08 3.77 -14.24
#